data_127f1d2f80500e0a868f7a8217f06814
#
_entry.id   127f1d2f80500e0a868f7a8217f06814
#
_cell.length_a   1.000
_cell.length_b   1.000
_cell.length_c   1.000
_cell.angle_alpha   90.00
_cell.angle_beta   90.00
_cell.angle_gamma   90.00
#
_symmetry.space_group_name_H-M   'P 1'
#
loop_
_entity.id
_entity.type
_entity.pdbx_description
1 polymer ?
#
loop_
_entity_poly.entity_id
_entity_poly.type
_entity_poly.pdbx_seq_one_letter_code
_entity_poly.pdbx_strand_id
1 'polypeptide(L)'
;MKRNLCLALIVLAATLGGCAANKPGNDPSLIGSWKGVRSENGKCQFLSWKNNFKPDGTFNITFFRDAQQTQPIQTEHGIWKAANGKNELRTAGVPLPDTYTYTLIDADTVHYVSVAKDPSGDCQEDYEFTEHRIRG
;
A
#
# COMPACT_ATOMS: atom_id res chain seq x y z
N MET A 1 60.15 -27.68 -42.84
CA MET A 1 59.64 -26.56 -42.09
C MET A 1 58.14 -26.63 -42.11
N LYS A 2 57.52 -27.06 -41.00
CA LYS A 2 56.10 -27.12 -40.87
C LYS A 2 55.66 -26.04 -39.87
N ARG A 3 54.99 -25.02 -40.37
CA ARG A 3 54.38 -23.96 -39.53
C ARG A 3 53.01 -24.46 -39.03
N ASN A 4 52.94 -24.77 -37.76
CA ASN A 4 51.69 -25.05 -37.10
C ASN A 4 50.97 -23.73 -36.78
N LEU A 5 49.87 -23.50 -37.45
CA LEU A 5 48.98 -22.37 -37.23
C LEU A 5 47.99 -22.78 -36.14
N CYS A 6 48.18 -22.31 -34.91
CA CYS A 6 47.22 -22.46 -33.85
C CYS A 6 46.10 -21.46 -34.07
N LEU A 7 44.95 -21.94 -34.49
CA LEU A 7 43.70 -21.18 -34.47
C LEU A 7 43.20 -21.09 -33.01
N ALA A 8 43.27 -19.91 -32.43
CA ALA A 8 42.64 -19.61 -31.16
C ALA A 8 41.14 -19.34 -31.42
N LEU A 9 40.30 -20.27 -31.03
CA LEU A 9 38.85 -20.06 -30.97
C LEU A 9 38.53 -19.14 -29.78
N ILE A 10 38.19 -17.90 -30.08
CA ILE A 10 37.62 -16.99 -29.09
C ILE A 10 36.13 -17.35 -28.95
N VAL A 11 35.81 -18.03 -27.88
CA VAL A 11 34.40 -18.23 -27.48
C VAL A 11 33.89 -16.93 -26.86
N LEU A 12 33.11 -16.18 -27.62
CA LEU A 12 32.43 -14.99 -27.14
C LEU A 12 31.21 -15.45 -26.29
N ALA A 13 31.39 -15.52 -25.00
CA ALA A 13 30.28 -15.74 -24.07
C ALA A 13 29.40 -14.48 -24.04
N ALA A 14 28.30 -14.48 -24.80
CA ALA A 14 27.27 -13.48 -24.69
C ALA A 14 26.57 -13.68 -23.34
N THR A 15 26.93 -12.88 -22.34
CA THR A 15 26.14 -12.77 -21.10
C THR A 15 24.87 -12.01 -21.45
N LEU A 16 23.78 -12.76 -21.64
CA LEU A 16 22.42 -12.21 -21.62
C LEU A 16 22.13 -11.71 -20.21
N GLY A 17 22.56 -10.47 -19.95
CA GLY A 17 22.10 -9.71 -18.79
C GLY A 17 20.59 -9.49 -18.94
N GLY A 18 19.78 -10.41 -18.44
CA GLY A 18 18.37 -10.23 -18.32
C GLY A 18 18.16 -9.03 -17.38
N CYS A 19 17.77 -7.87 -17.94
CA CYS A 19 17.15 -6.82 -17.16
C CYS A 19 15.86 -7.40 -16.61
N ALA A 20 15.88 -7.87 -15.36
CA ALA A 20 14.66 -8.11 -14.62
C ALA A 20 13.95 -6.76 -14.55
N ALA A 21 12.90 -6.58 -15.38
CA ALA A 21 12.02 -5.44 -15.26
C ALA A 21 11.43 -5.50 -13.86
N ASN A 22 11.92 -4.65 -12.95
CA ASN A 22 11.29 -4.46 -11.67
C ASN A 22 9.85 -4.06 -11.96
N LYS A 23 8.89 -4.95 -11.69
CA LYS A 23 7.49 -4.55 -11.61
C LYS A 23 7.46 -3.35 -10.68
N PRO A 24 6.84 -2.22 -11.08
CA PRO A 24 6.68 -1.11 -10.16
C PRO A 24 5.98 -1.66 -8.91
N GLY A 25 6.76 -1.81 -7.85
CA GLY A 25 6.25 -2.23 -6.54
C GLY A 25 5.44 -1.11 -5.92
N ASN A 26 4.70 -1.44 -4.88
CA ASN A 26 4.07 -0.45 -4.02
C ASN A 26 5.13 0.45 -3.37
N ASP A 27 4.73 1.68 -3.02
CA ASP A 27 5.59 2.59 -2.28
C ASP A 27 6.07 1.92 -0.97
N PRO A 28 7.36 1.64 -0.83
CA PRO A 28 7.88 0.94 0.35
C PRO A 28 7.72 1.74 1.64
N SER A 29 7.54 3.06 1.55
CA SER A 29 7.31 3.93 2.70
C SER A 29 6.00 3.65 3.42
N LEU A 30 5.02 3.06 2.73
CA LEU A 30 3.72 2.70 3.33
C LEU A 30 3.69 1.29 3.92
N ILE A 31 4.67 0.44 3.61
CA ILE A 31 4.71 -0.93 4.14
C ILE A 31 4.83 -0.89 5.67
N GLY A 32 4.00 -1.66 6.34
CA GLY A 32 3.99 -1.79 7.80
C GLY A 32 2.62 -1.59 8.41
N SER A 33 2.61 -1.41 9.73
CA SER A 33 1.39 -1.24 10.51
C SER A 33 1.17 0.22 10.86
N TRP A 34 -0.08 0.64 10.72
CA TRP A 34 -0.51 2.02 10.90
C TRP A 34 -1.78 2.08 11.74
N LYS A 35 -2.02 3.19 12.40
CA LYS A 35 -3.27 3.48 13.10
C LYS A 35 -3.80 4.85 12.70
N GLY A 36 -5.11 4.94 12.59
CA GLY A 36 -5.79 6.18 12.26
C GLY A 36 -7.09 6.35 13.04
N VAL A 37 -7.61 7.56 12.98
CA VAL A 37 -8.86 7.97 13.63
C VAL A 37 -9.62 8.89 12.70
N ARG A 38 -10.91 8.66 12.60
CA ARG A 38 -11.89 9.59 12.03
C ARG A 38 -12.76 10.14 13.14
N SER A 39 -12.65 11.43 13.42
CA SER A 39 -13.49 12.08 14.42
C SER A 39 -14.94 12.19 13.94
N GLU A 40 -15.87 12.16 14.86
CA GLU A 40 -17.27 12.48 14.58
C GLU A 40 -17.36 13.95 14.15
N ASN A 41 -17.99 14.20 13.00
CA ASN A 41 -18.12 15.56 12.44
C ASN A 41 -19.55 15.92 12.04
N GLY A 42 -20.54 15.17 12.56
CA GLY A 42 -21.97 15.35 12.23
C GLY A 42 -22.41 14.68 10.92
N LYS A 43 -21.46 14.29 10.05
CA LYS A 43 -21.71 13.61 8.78
C LYS A 43 -21.26 12.15 8.81
N CYS A 44 -20.10 11.90 9.41
CA CYS A 44 -19.53 10.58 9.59
C CYS A 44 -19.36 10.30 11.09
N GLN A 45 -19.69 9.09 11.49
CA GLN A 45 -19.49 8.65 12.87
C GLN A 45 -18.02 8.50 13.21
N PHE A 46 -17.69 8.54 14.50
CA PHE A 46 -16.37 8.22 15.00
C PHE A 46 -15.97 6.81 14.55
N LEU A 47 -14.73 6.67 14.12
CA LEU A 47 -14.11 5.40 13.75
C LEU A 47 -12.62 5.46 14.00
N SER A 48 -12.06 4.41 14.56
CA SER A 48 -10.61 4.23 14.59
C SER A 48 -10.23 2.91 13.95
N TRP A 49 -8.98 2.77 13.51
CA TRP A 49 -8.53 1.55 12.85
C TRP A 49 -7.04 1.28 13.05
N LYS A 50 -6.69 0.01 12.87
CA LYS A 50 -5.33 -0.47 12.64
C LYS A 50 -5.25 -1.10 11.26
N ASN A 51 -4.28 -0.68 10.50
CA ASN A 51 -4.04 -1.12 9.13
C ASN A 51 -2.66 -1.76 9.02
N ASN A 52 -2.55 -2.79 8.20
CA ASN A 52 -1.26 -3.39 7.87
C ASN A 52 -1.13 -3.54 6.35
N PHE A 53 -0.20 -2.80 5.76
CA PHE A 53 0.19 -2.92 4.37
C PHE A 53 1.38 -3.87 4.25
N LYS A 54 1.18 -4.99 3.58
CA LYS A 54 2.21 -6.02 3.43
C LYS A 54 3.00 -5.86 2.14
N PRO A 55 4.27 -6.28 2.12
CA PRO A 55 5.12 -6.20 0.91
C PRO A 55 4.58 -6.97 -0.28
N ASP A 56 3.76 -8.00 -0.06
CA ASP A 56 3.15 -8.82 -1.11
C ASP A 56 1.98 -8.15 -1.83
N GLY A 57 1.60 -6.91 -1.43
CA GLY A 57 0.49 -6.18 -2.01
C GLY A 57 -0.87 -6.48 -1.38
N THR A 58 -0.90 -7.22 -0.28
CA THR A 58 -2.12 -7.44 0.51
C THR A 58 -2.19 -6.50 1.70
N PHE A 59 -3.40 -6.23 2.18
CA PHE A 59 -3.62 -5.46 3.39
C PHE A 59 -4.69 -6.10 4.26
N ASN A 60 -4.71 -5.71 5.53
CA ASN A 60 -5.85 -5.91 6.42
C ASN A 60 -6.06 -4.67 7.30
N ILE A 61 -7.31 -4.36 7.55
CA ILE A 61 -7.72 -3.25 8.42
C ILE A 61 -8.70 -3.80 9.44
N THR A 62 -8.46 -3.52 10.72
CA THR A 62 -9.44 -3.75 11.79
C THR A 62 -9.96 -2.40 12.25
N PHE A 63 -11.28 -2.25 12.23
CA PHE A 63 -12.00 -1.07 12.68
C PHE A 63 -12.48 -1.25 14.11
N PHE A 64 -12.47 -0.14 14.86
CA PHE A 64 -12.86 -0.08 16.27
C PHE A 64 -13.83 1.08 16.48
N ARG A 65 -14.76 0.91 17.44
CA ARG A 65 -15.69 1.97 17.81
C ARG A 65 -15.14 2.94 18.87
N ASP A 66 -14.01 2.61 19.47
CA ASP A 66 -13.38 3.40 20.52
C ASP A 66 -11.98 3.90 20.13
N ALA A 67 -11.58 5.00 20.73
CA ALA A 67 -10.27 5.60 20.48
C ALA A 67 -9.11 4.75 21.01
N GLN A 68 -9.34 3.94 22.03
CA GLN A 68 -8.35 3.05 22.63
C GLN A 68 -8.12 1.78 21.80
N GLN A 69 -8.98 1.55 20.77
CA GLN A 69 -8.88 0.40 19.87
C GLN A 69 -8.99 -0.94 20.63
N THR A 70 -9.94 -1.01 21.55
CA THR A 70 -10.25 -2.18 22.38
C THR A 70 -11.54 -2.87 21.98
N GLN A 71 -12.43 -2.18 21.22
CA GLN A 71 -13.75 -2.67 20.81
C GLN A 71 -13.81 -2.82 19.29
N PRO A 72 -13.37 -3.95 18.74
CA PRO A 72 -13.38 -4.17 17.30
C PRO A 72 -14.81 -4.28 16.77
N ILE A 73 -15.04 -3.71 15.58
CA ILE A 73 -16.32 -3.78 14.85
C ILE A 73 -16.22 -4.84 13.77
N GLN A 74 -15.17 -4.74 12.91
CA GLN A 74 -14.96 -5.63 11.78
C GLN A 74 -13.50 -5.58 11.32
N THR A 75 -13.10 -6.60 10.57
CA THR A 75 -11.83 -6.64 9.87
C THR A 75 -12.08 -6.82 8.39
N GLU A 76 -11.42 -6.02 7.59
CA GLU A 76 -11.41 -6.10 6.13
C GLU A 76 -10.02 -6.52 5.66
N HIS A 77 -9.98 -7.14 4.48
CA HIS A 77 -8.74 -7.51 3.82
C HIS A 77 -8.88 -7.35 2.30
N GLY A 78 -7.75 -7.25 1.63
CA GLY A 78 -7.74 -7.11 0.19
C GLY A 78 -6.35 -6.88 -0.35
N ILE A 79 -6.30 -6.19 -1.48
CA ILE A 79 -5.06 -5.79 -2.14
C ILE A 79 -4.93 -4.27 -2.16
N TRP A 80 -3.69 -3.78 -2.08
CA TRP A 80 -3.40 -2.37 -2.14
C TRP A 80 -2.37 -2.06 -3.21
N LYS A 81 -2.47 -0.85 -3.76
CA LYS A 81 -1.50 -0.28 -4.68
C LYS A 81 -1.24 1.16 -4.29
N ALA A 82 0.01 1.50 -4.11
CA ALA A 82 0.41 2.87 -3.83
C ALA A 82 1.62 3.26 -4.67
N ALA A 83 1.48 4.33 -5.44
CA ALA A 83 2.54 4.91 -6.23
C ALA A 83 2.18 6.37 -6.56
N ASN A 84 3.20 7.22 -6.67
CA ASN A 84 3.04 8.61 -7.11
C ASN A 84 1.99 9.39 -6.30
N GLY A 85 1.93 9.18 -4.99
CA GLY A 85 1.01 9.88 -4.11
C GLY A 85 -0.44 9.41 -4.18
N LYS A 86 -0.72 8.29 -4.85
CA LYS A 86 -2.06 7.69 -4.94
C LYS A 86 -2.06 6.29 -4.34
N ASN A 87 -2.99 6.03 -3.43
CA ASN A 87 -3.23 4.73 -2.82
C ASN A 87 -4.62 4.23 -3.17
N GLU A 88 -4.71 3.01 -3.66
CA GLU A 88 -5.94 2.33 -4.02
C GLU A 88 -6.09 1.06 -3.19
N LEU A 89 -7.21 0.92 -2.49
CA LEU A 89 -7.58 -0.25 -1.70
C LEU A 89 -8.72 -1.00 -2.38
N ARG A 90 -8.49 -2.27 -2.72
CA ARG A 90 -9.53 -3.17 -3.21
C ARG A 90 -9.87 -4.18 -2.13
N THR A 91 -10.93 -3.88 -1.41
CA THR A 91 -11.42 -4.73 -0.32
C THR A 91 -12.14 -5.94 -0.89
N ALA A 92 -11.85 -7.13 -0.35
CA ALA A 92 -12.51 -8.36 -0.76
C ALA A 92 -14.04 -8.27 -0.54
N GLY A 93 -14.81 -8.61 -1.56
CA GLY A 93 -16.27 -8.54 -1.52
C GLY A 93 -16.87 -7.15 -1.80
N VAL A 94 -16.03 -6.13 -2.05
CA VAL A 94 -16.46 -4.77 -2.37
C VAL A 94 -16.20 -4.50 -3.85
N PRO A 95 -17.21 -4.08 -4.65
CA PRO A 95 -17.10 -3.97 -6.10
C PRO A 95 -16.12 -2.91 -6.58
N LEU A 96 -16.06 -1.75 -5.94
CA LEU A 96 -15.24 -0.63 -6.36
C LEU A 96 -14.13 -0.33 -5.34
N PRO A 97 -12.97 0.15 -5.80
CA PRO A 97 -11.89 0.49 -4.90
C PRO A 97 -12.15 1.81 -4.16
N ASP A 98 -11.59 1.89 -2.96
CA ASP A 98 -11.37 3.17 -2.28
C ASP A 98 -10.04 3.76 -2.76
N THR A 99 -10.06 5.02 -3.14
CA THR A 99 -8.87 5.71 -3.66
C THR A 99 -8.59 6.96 -2.83
N TYR A 100 -7.32 7.11 -2.47
CA TYR A 100 -6.81 8.23 -1.70
C TYR A 100 -5.60 8.85 -2.41
N THR A 101 -5.45 10.16 -2.31
CA THR A 101 -4.12 10.76 -2.43
C THR A 101 -3.45 10.73 -1.06
N TYR A 102 -2.12 10.57 -1.03
CA TYR A 102 -1.39 10.55 0.22
C TYR A 102 -0.13 11.40 0.16
N THR A 103 0.25 11.92 1.30
CA THR A 103 1.48 12.66 1.51
C THR A 103 2.18 12.15 2.76
N LEU A 104 3.42 11.73 2.64
CA LEU A 104 4.26 11.42 3.78
C LEU A 104 4.70 12.71 4.45
N ILE A 105 4.27 12.91 5.69
CA ILE A 105 4.68 14.06 6.51
C ILE A 105 6.09 13.80 7.05
N ASP A 106 6.31 12.57 7.50
CA ASP A 106 7.59 12.02 7.92
C ASP A 106 7.57 10.48 7.77
N ALA A 107 8.60 9.79 8.23
CA ALA A 107 8.70 8.33 8.13
C ALA A 107 7.60 7.57 8.88
N ASP A 108 6.94 8.20 9.84
CA ASP A 108 5.94 7.59 10.72
C ASP A 108 4.56 8.22 10.63
N THR A 109 4.37 9.18 9.72
CA THR A 109 3.13 9.96 9.61
C THR A 109 2.76 10.12 8.14
N VAL A 110 1.57 9.70 7.77
CA VAL A 110 1.01 9.85 6.42
C VAL A 110 -0.35 10.52 6.49
N HIS A 111 -0.56 11.51 5.63
CA HIS A 111 -1.83 12.20 5.47
C HIS A 111 -2.53 11.72 4.21
N TYR A 112 -3.79 11.37 4.32
CA TYR A 112 -4.65 10.89 3.23
C TYR A 112 -5.81 11.84 2.97
N VAL A 113 -6.14 11.99 1.69
CA VAL A 113 -7.36 12.67 1.23
C VAL A 113 -8.16 11.69 0.36
N SER A 114 -9.41 11.45 0.74
CA SER A 114 -10.31 10.58 -0.01
C SER A 114 -10.66 11.20 -1.36
N VAL A 115 -10.52 10.41 -2.43
CA VAL A 115 -10.83 10.83 -3.81
C VAL A 115 -12.04 10.09 -4.35
N ALA A 116 -12.11 8.78 -4.12
CA ALA A 116 -13.21 7.94 -4.55
C ALA A 116 -13.43 6.82 -3.55
N LYS A 117 -14.69 6.47 -3.32
CA LYS A 117 -15.14 5.44 -2.39
C LYS A 117 -16.16 4.52 -3.05
N ASP A 118 -16.18 3.25 -2.61
CA ASP A 118 -17.28 2.37 -2.96
C ASP A 118 -18.59 2.90 -2.35
N PRO A 119 -19.72 2.87 -3.09
CA PRO A 119 -21.02 3.35 -2.56
C PRO A 119 -21.52 2.61 -1.32
N SER A 120 -21.00 1.41 -1.03
CA SER A 120 -21.35 0.65 0.17
C SER A 120 -20.64 1.12 1.45
N GLY A 121 -19.66 2.04 1.32
CA GLY A 121 -18.94 2.58 2.48
C GLY A 121 -19.88 3.30 3.46
N ASP A 122 -19.56 3.23 4.74
CA ASP A 122 -20.35 3.79 5.83
C ASP A 122 -20.43 5.34 5.82
N CYS A 123 -19.43 5.97 5.21
CA CYS A 123 -19.35 7.43 5.07
C CYS A 123 -19.05 7.79 3.62
N GLN A 124 -19.95 8.52 2.97
CA GLN A 124 -19.82 8.96 1.58
C GLN A 124 -19.30 10.40 1.46
N GLU A 125 -19.13 11.09 2.56
CA GLU A 125 -18.55 12.43 2.55
C GLU A 125 -17.08 12.39 2.22
N ASP A 126 -16.60 13.43 1.55
CA ASP A 126 -15.17 13.64 1.36
C ASP A 126 -14.53 13.92 2.71
N TYR A 127 -13.46 13.21 2.99
CA TYR A 127 -12.76 13.37 4.24
C TYR A 127 -11.25 13.18 4.06
N GLU A 128 -10.53 13.69 5.00
CA GLU A 128 -9.09 13.51 5.14
C GLU A 128 -8.76 12.97 6.53
N PHE A 129 -7.67 12.26 6.62
CA PHE A 129 -7.22 11.68 7.87
C PHE A 129 -5.71 11.49 7.87
N THR A 130 -5.16 11.29 9.06
CA THR A 130 -3.74 11.01 9.25
C THR A 130 -3.57 9.66 9.91
N GLU A 131 -2.67 8.86 9.39
CA GLU A 131 -2.23 7.62 10.01
C GLU A 131 -0.83 7.80 10.62
N HIS A 132 -0.63 7.14 11.75
CA HIS A 132 0.64 7.08 12.45
C HIS A 132 1.14 5.64 12.46
N ARG A 133 2.44 5.46 12.20
CA ARG A 133 3.06 4.14 12.20
C ARG A 133 3.02 3.52 13.59
N ILE A 134 2.62 2.24 13.65
CA ILE A 134 2.75 1.44 14.86
C ILE A 134 4.14 0.81 14.84
N ARG A 135 4.96 1.17 15.82
CA ARG A 135 6.25 0.52 16.05
C ARG A 135 6.08 -0.56 17.09
N GLY A 136 6.54 -1.75 16.75
CA GLY A 136 6.55 -2.88 17.67
C GLY A 136 7.79 -2.88 18.55
#